data_83ea1c3f9d939ddc53815551651d36c9
#
_entry.id   83ea1c3f9d939ddc53815551651d36c9
#
_cell.length_a   1.000
_cell.length_b   1.000
_cell.length_c   1.000
_cell.angle_alpha   90.00
_cell.angle_beta   90.00
_cell.angle_gamma   90.00
#
_symmetry.space_group_name_H-M   'P 1'
#
loop_
_entity.id
_entity.type
_entity.pdbx_description
1 polymer ?
#
loop_
_entity_poly.entity_id
_entity_poly.type
_entity_poly.pdbx_seq_one_letter_code
_entity_poly.pdbx_strand_id
1 'polypeptide(L)'
;MIGFGLTGEENYAFALHDCDILNYSREIVARLFYPIVHSALDYEFNKGYYSRVTSKLHGRVTRLFYTPLIRSLEKVMGKNRYLEYMDSFRYALSGEFAFIRSLGRGIAISPTWGLEVSTLSEVYKNTSNRRICQTEIMDTYEHKHQDLGSKDEGGGVYKMAGDIARTIFRVMAQEGVVFSESHFKTLLATYYQESRFEIMKFVALSKLNGLEYNREKEIIAVEAFQDAIEEAARDFYQNPMGVPLMSPWVTVRSVLPDFSEKFARAVALDAQEQ
;
A
#
# COMPACT_ATOMS: atom_id res chain seq x y z
N MET A 1 5.29 6.16 -12.16
CA MET A 1 5.86 5.46 -13.34
C MET A 1 6.63 6.39 -14.28
N ILE A 2 5.99 7.45 -14.83
CA ILE A 2 6.68 8.37 -15.76
C ILE A 2 7.94 8.97 -15.13
N GLY A 3 7.86 9.45 -13.88
CA GLY A 3 9.03 9.97 -13.16
C GLY A 3 10.20 9.00 -13.08
N PHE A 4 9.95 7.69 -12.89
CA PHE A 4 11.03 6.67 -12.90
C PHE A 4 11.70 6.54 -14.26
N GLY A 5 10.94 6.71 -15.34
CA GLY A 5 11.45 6.64 -16.69
C GLY A 5 12.25 7.86 -17.12
N LEU A 6 11.84 9.04 -16.65
CA LEU A 6 12.50 10.31 -16.97
C LEU A 6 13.77 10.56 -16.14
N THR A 7 13.98 9.80 -15.05
CA THR A 7 15.19 9.92 -14.24
C THR A 7 16.41 9.45 -15.03
N GLY A 8 17.46 10.27 -15.07
CA GLY A 8 18.69 9.97 -15.80
C GLY A 8 19.45 8.75 -15.27
N GLU A 9 20.38 8.25 -16.07
CA GLU A 9 21.20 7.06 -15.75
C GLU A 9 22.16 7.32 -14.57
N GLU A 10 22.46 8.58 -14.27
CA GLU A 10 23.28 9.03 -13.15
C GLU A 10 22.60 8.84 -11.79
N ASN A 11 21.27 8.70 -11.74
CA ASN A 11 20.55 8.56 -10.51
C ASN A 11 20.49 7.08 -10.07
N TYR A 12 21.00 6.80 -8.88
CA TYR A 12 21.10 5.46 -8.33
C TYR A 12 19.79 4.93 -7.75
N ALA A 13 19.01 5.79 -7.11
CA ALA A 13 17.82 5.41 -6.36
C ALA A 13 16.65 6.40 -6.57
N PHE A 14 15.45 5.92 -6.28
CA PHE A 14 14.20 6.70 -6.24
C PHE A 14 13.61 6.68 -4.83
N ALA A 15 12.89 7.73 -4.48
CA ALA A 15 11.98 7.73 -3.35
C ALA A 15 10.63 8.29 -3.75
N LEU A 16 9.58 7.77 -3.13
CA LEU A 16 8.24 8.31 -3.19
C LEU A 16 7.84 8.83 -1.83
N HIS A 17 7.08 9.91 -1.85
CA HIS A 17 6.47 10.53 -0.67
C HIS A 17 5.06 10.97 -1.02
N ASP A 18 4.17 10.95 -0.03
CA ASP A 18 2.88 11.61 -0.15
C ASP A 18 3.09 13.12 -0.32
N CYS A 19 2.28 13.76 -1.15
CA CYS A 19 2.45 15.19 -1.45
C CYS A 19 1.72 16.13 -0.47
N ASP A 20 0.96 15.59 0.48
CA ASP A 20 0.13 16.32 1.45
C ASP A 20 0.66 16.26 2.89
N ILE A 21 1.95 15.97 3.05
CA ILE A 21 2.64 15.93 4.34
C ILE A 21 2.74 17.36 4.89
N LEU A 22 2.23 17.58 6.12
CA LEU A 22 2.20 18.89 6.75
C LEU A 22 3.51 19.26 7.45
N ASN A 23 4.22 18.28 7.99
CA ASN A 23 5.46 18.45 8.76
C ASN A 23 6.69 17.86 8.04
N TYR A 24 6.76 18.07 6.73
CA TYR A 24 7.85 17.57 5.89
C TYR A 24 9.21 18.15 6.27
N SER A 25 10.24 17.31 6.31
CA SER A 25 11.61 17.73 6.59
C SER A 25 12.64 17.00 5.71
N ARG A 26 13.84 17.57 5.60
CA ARG A 26 14.97 16.90 4.90
C ARG A 26 15.38 15.59 5.55
N GLU A 27 15.11 15.44 6.85
CA GLU A 27 15.43 14.22 7.60
C GLU A 27 14.64 13.03 7.09
N ILE A 28 13.35 13.21 6.74
CA ILE A 28 12.51 12.16 6.12
C ILE A 28 13.20 11.61 4.87
N VAL A 29 13.65 12.51 3.98
CA VAL A 29 14.36 12.13 2.75
C VAL A 29 15.65 11.39 3.06
N ALA A 30 16.45 11.92 3.99
CA ALA A 30 17.73 11.32 4.37
C ALA A 30 17.54 9.92 4.96
N ARG A 31 16.60 9.74 5.89
CA ARG A 31 16.30 8.45 6.52
C ARG A 31 15.78 7.43 5.50
N LEU A 32 15.01 7.88 4.51
CA LEU A 32 14.45 7.00 3.50
C LEU A 32 15.51 6.52 2.51
N PHE A 33 16.42 7.41 2.08
CA PHE A 33 17.48 7.06 1.13
C PHE A 33 18.69 6.38 1.77
N TYR A 34 19.02 6.69 3.03
CA TYR A 34 20.26 6.23 3.66
C TYR A 34 20.49 4.71 3.53
N PRO A 35 19.52 3.82 3.83
CA PRO A 35 19.74 2.39 3.68
C PRO A 35 20.05 1.95 2.25
N ILE A 36 19.53 2.67 1.26
CA ILE A 36 19.65 2.32 -0.16
C ILE A 36 20.98 2.79 -0.73
N VAL A 37 21.48 3.97 -0.30
CA VAL A 37 22.67 4.59 -0.91
C VAL A 37 23.95 4.31 -0.12
N HIS A 38 23.87 3.78 1.08
CA HIS A 38 25.03 3.51 1.91
C HIS A 38 25.74 2.24 1.45
N SER A 39 27.00 2.37 1.03
CA SER A 39 27.78 1.31 0.38
C SER A 39 28.03 0.05 1.23
N ALA A 40 27.92 0.15 2.57
CA ALA A 40 28.06 -0.99 3.48
C ALA A 40 26.73 -1.73 3.73
N LEU A 41 25.61 -1.18 3.23
CA LEU A 41 24.27 -1.77 3.37
C LEU A 41 23.80 -2.20 1.98
N ASP A 42 23.46 -3.48 1.85
CA ASP A 42 23.07 -4.06 0.55
C ASP A 42 21.54 -4.11 0.40
N TYR A 43 20.85 -2.99 0.69
CA TYR A 43 19.42 -2.89 0.53
C TYR A 43 19.01 -2.37 -0.84
N GLU A 44 17.97 -2.99 -1.40
CA GLU A 44 17.37 -2.59 -2.68
C GLU A 44 16.05 -1.85 -2.50
N PHE A 45 15.37 -2.11 -1.37
CA PHE A 45 14.10 -1.50 -1.02
C PHE A 45 14.06 -1.12 0.46
N ASN A 46 13.60 0.09 0.72
CA ASN A 46 13.35 0.61 2.07
C ASN A 46 11.93 1.13 2.19
N LYS A 47 11.16 0.57 3.13
CA LYS A 47 9.82 1.02 3.46
C LYS A 47 9.86 1.97 4.64
N GLY A 48 9.43 3.21 4.45
CA GLY A 48 9.25 4.16 5.55
C GLY A 48 8.06 3.76 6.43
N TYR A 49 8.22 3.88 7.74
CA TYR A 49 7.13 3.79 8.70
C TYR A 49 7.22 4.92 9.71
N TYR A 50 6.12 5.21 10.38
CA TYR A 50 6.01 6.31 11.33
C TYR A 50 4.83 6.09 12.27
N SER A 51 4.85 6.78 13.40
CA SER A 51 3.70 6.86 14.29
C SER A 51 2.68 7.88 13.76
N ARG A 52 1.41 7.56 13.93
CA ARG A 52 0.30 8.47 13.62
C ARG A 52 -0.56 8.67 14.85
N VAL A 53 0.03 9.31 15.85
CA VAL A 53 -0.58 9.58 17.13
C VAL A 53 -0.53 11.08 17.40
N THR A 54 -1.69 11.68 17.67
CA THR A 54 -1.84 13.04 18.19
C THR A 54 -2.57 12.95 19.53
N SER A 55 -3.65 13.69 19.74
CA SER A 55 -4.59 13.42 20.85
C SER A 55 -5.36 12.11 20.68
N LYS A 56 -5.28 11.49 19.50
CA LYS A 56 -5.95 10.22 19.13
C LYS A 56 -5.09 9.37 18.20
N LEU A 57 -5.48 8.09 18.07
CA LEU A 57 -4.87 7.17 17.10
C LEU A 57 -5.42 7.41 15.70
N HIS A 58 -4.52 7.58 14.74
CA HIS A 58 -4.84 7.66 13.32
C HIS A 58 -4.52 6.32 12.58
N GLY A 59 -4.52 6.33 11.25
CA GLY A 59 -4.19 5.14 10.45
C GLY A 59 -5.25 4.04 10.51
N ARG A 60 -6.54 4.41 10.49
CA ARG A 60 -7.68 3.49 10.61
C ARG A 60 -7.63 2.36 9.58
N VAL A 61 -7.30 2.66 8.33
CA VAL A 61 -7.22 1.64 7.25
C VAL A 61 -6.16 0.58 7.59
N THR A 62 -4.99 0.96 8.04
CA THR A 62 -3.96 0.00 8.44
C THR A 62 -4.41 -0.82 9.66
N ARG A 63 -4.92 -0.15 10.70
CA ARG A 63 -5.26 -0.78 11.98
C ARG A 63 -6.47 -1.71 11.94
N LEU A 64 -7.53 -1.30 11.22
CA LEU A 64 -8.83 -1.96 11.27
C LEU A 64 -9.23 -2.66 9.98
N PHE A 65 -8.48 -2.42 8.89
CA PHE A 65 -8.73 -3.07 7.61
C PHE A 65 -7.56 -3.95 7.18
N TYR A 66 -6.41 -3.34 6.86
CA TYR A 66 -5.29 -4.07 6.25
C TYR A 66 -4.76 -5.19 7.15
N THR A 67 -4.36 -4.86 8.38
CA THR A 67 -3.80 -5.84 9.32
C THR A 67 -4.79 -6.96 9.64
N PRO A 68 -6.06 -6.68 10.00
CA PRO A 68 -7.05 -7.75 10.20
C PRO A 68 -7.31 -8.57 8.95
N LEU A 69 -7.32 -7.97 7.75
CA LEU A 69 -7.53 -8.69 6.50
C LEU A 69 -6.39 -9.68 6.21
N ILE A 70 -5.12 -9.24 6.31
CA ILE A 70 -3.96 -10.11 6.09
C ILE A 70 -3.98 -11.29 7.05
N ARG A 71 -4.20 -11.04 8.35
CA ARG A 71 -4.26 -12.10 9.37
C ARG A 71 -5.44 -13.04 9.19
N SER A 72 -6.57 -12.51 8.73
CA SER A 72 -7.74 -13.35 8.42
C SER A 72 -7.48 -14.24 7.21
N LEU A 73 -6.83 -13.72 6.17
CA LEU A 73 -6.42 -14.51 5.02
C LEU A 73 -5.44 -15.63 5.44
N GLU A 74 -4.50 -15.33 6.32
CA GLU A 74 -3.57 -16.34 6.86
C GLU A 74 -4.31 -17.46 7.62
N LYS A 75 -5.31 -17.12 8.43
CA LYS A 75 -6.14 -18.09 9.15
C LYS A 75 -7.00 -18.95 8.23
N VAL A 76 -7.54 -18.36 7.17
CA VAL A 76 -8.45 -19.06 6.24
C VAL A 76 -7.68 -19.91 5.24
N MET A 77 -6.58 -19.38 4.70
CA MET A 77 -5.78 -20.04 3.65
C MET A 77 -4.65 -20.90 4.20
N GLY A 78 -4.35 -20.78 5.49
CA GLY A 78 -3.20 -21.43 6.11
C GLY A 78 -1.89 -20.67 5.87
N LYS A 79 -0.79 -21.32 6.24
CA LYS A 79 0.55 -20.71 6.21
C LYS A 79 0.96 -20.31 4.79
N ASN A 80 1.20 -19.02 4.57
CA ASN A 80 1.52 -18.45 3.27
C ASN A 80 2.65 -17.42 3.41
N ARG A 81 3.78 -17.66 2.72
CA ARG A 81 4.97 -16.78 2.79
C ARG A 81 4.71 -15.35 2.33
N TYR A 82 3.85 -15.17 1.36
CA TYR A 82 3.47 -13.83 0.89
C TYR A 82 2.68 -13.07 1.97
N LEU A 83 1.72 -13.72 2.64
CA LEU A 83 0.96 -13.09 3.72
C LEU A 83 1.85 -12.79 4.93
N GLU A 84 2.75 -13.72 5.32
CA GLU A 84 3.76 -13.48 6.37
C GLU A 84 4.64 -12.25 6.03
N TYR A 85 5.06 -12.13 4.77
CA TYR A 85 5.80 -10.96 4.30
C TYR A 85 4.96 -9.69 4.40
N MET A 86 3.70 -9.71 3.96
CA MET A 86 2.81 -8.55 4.03
C MET A 86 2.50 -8.13 5.47
N ASP A 87 2.33 -9.06 6.43
CA ASP A 87 2.11 -8.74 7.86
C ASP A 87 3.39 -8.24 8.55
N SER A 88 4.58 -8.46 7.97
CA SER A 88 5.85 -8.02 8.54
C SER A 88 6.08 -6.51 8.53
N PHE A 89 5.33 -5.76 7.70
CA PHE A 89 5.50 -4.32 7.60
C PHE A 89 4.77 -3.58 8.72
N ARG A 90 5.52 -2.71 9.43
CA ARG A 90 4.97 -1.87 10.51
C ARG A 90 3.89 -0.91 10.02
N TYR A 91 4.06 -0.38 8.80
CA TYR A 91 3.08 0.47 8.14
C TYR A 91 3.08 0.19 6.62
N ALA A 92 2.41 -0.89 6.21
CA ALA A 92 2.40 -1.35 4.83
C ALA A 92 1.81 -0.33 3.85
N LEU A 93 0.81 0.43 4.28
CA LEU A 93 0.09 1.41 3.47
C LEU A 93 0.68 2.83 3.54
N SER A 94 1.92 3.03 4.03
CA SER A 94 2.58 4.33 3.89
C SER A 94 2.96 4.58 2.43
N GLY A 95 2.84 5.81 1.94
CA GLY A 95 3.30 6.22 0.61
C GLY A 95 4.83 6.38 0.51
N GLU A 96 5.53 6.28 1.64
CA GLU A 96 6.96 6.54 1.76
C GLU A 96 7.79 5.28 1.56
N PHE A 97 8.50 5.21 0.46
CA PHE A 97 9.46 4.14 0.19
C PHE A 97 10.55 4.58 -0.80
N ALA A 98 11.70 3.94 -0.68
CA ALA A 98 12.82 4.14 -1.60
C ALA A 98 13.31 2.79 -2.14
N PHE A 99 13.83 2.81 -3.36
CA PHE A 99 14.40 1.63 -4.00
C PHE A 99 15.51 2.00 -4.99
N ILE A 100 16.36 1.05 -5.29
CA ILE A 100 17.35 1.21 -6.35
C ILE A 100 16.65 1.38 -7.70
N ARG A 101 17.28 2.11 -8.61
CA ARG A 101 16.71 2.43 -9.92
C ARG A 101 16.30 1.20 -10.73
N SER A 102 17.09 0.15 -10.73
CA SER A 102 16.80 -1.08 -11.48
C SER A 102 15.50 -1.72 -11.01
N LEU A 103 15.30 -1.82 -9.70
CA LEU A 103 14.05 -2.34 -9.12
C LEU A 103 12.85 -1.44 -9.49
N GLY A 104 12.95 -0.13 -9.27
CA GLY A 104 11.86 0.80 -9.57
C GLY A 104 11.45 0.85 -11.04
N ARG A 105 12.39 0.63 -11.96
CA ARG A 105 12.08 0.54 -13.40
C ARG A 105 11.59 -0.85 -13.84
N GLY A 106 11.85 -1.87 -13.03
CA GLY A 106 11.51 -3.26 -13.33
C GLY A 106 10.16 -3.73 -12.83
N ILE A 107 9.53 -3.00 -11.91
CA ILE A 107 8.26 -3.41 -11.28
C ILE A 107 7.04 -2.82 -11.99
N ALA A 108 5.94 -3.59 -11.98
CA ALA A 108 4.62 -3.14 -12.36
C ALA A 108 3.86 -2.62 -11.13
N ILE A 109 3.11 -1.54 -11.25
CA ILE A 109 2.38 -0.93 -10.13
C ILE A 109 0.91 -0.69 -10.46
N SER A 110 0.06 -0.75 -9.44
CA SER A 110 -1.37 -0.47 -9.60
C SER A 110 -1.62 1.03 -9.86
N PRO A 111 -2.53 1.38 -10.77
CA PRO A 111 -3.00 2.76 -10.94
C PRO A 111 -4.12 3.15 -9.96
N THR A 112 -4.47 2.28 -9.01
CA THR A 112 -5.54 2.45 -8.03
C THR A 112 -4.97 2.64 -6.61
N TRP A 113 -5.83 2.69 -5.59
CA TRP A 113 -5.43 2.66 -4.18
C TRP A 113 -4.74 1.36 -3.73
N GLY A 114 -4.59 0.39 -4.63
CA GLY A 114 -3.73 -0.78 -4.42
C GLY A 114 -2.25 -0.52 -4.70
N LEU A 115 -1.82 0.73 -4.88
CA LEU A 115 -0.45 1.11 -5.24
C LEU A 115 0.59 0.54 -4.28
N GLU A 116 0.44 0.77 -2.97
CA GLU A 116 1.39 0.33 -1.95
C GLU A 116 1.46 -1.19 -1.90
N VAL A 117 0.30 -1.85 -1.88
CA VAL A 117 0.21 -3.31 -1.86
C VAL A 117 0.81 -3.94 -3.13
N SER A 118 0.53 -3.38 -4.30
CA SER A 118 1.11 -3.87 -5.55
C SER A 118 2.63 -3.66 -5.60
N THR A 119 3.11 -2.52 -5.11
CA THR A 119 4.56 -2.25 -5.00
C THR A 119 5.24 -3.24 -4.06
N LEU A 120 4.69 -3.48 -2.87
CA LEU A 120 5.23 -4.49 -1.94
C LEU A 120 5.20 -5.90 -2.56
N SER A 121 4.15 -6.24 -3.30
CA SER A 121 4.03 -7.53 -3.98
C SER A 121 5.10 -7.71 -5.07
N GLU A 122 5.36 -6.67 -5.85
CA GLU A 122 6.41 -6.69 -6.87
C GLU A 122 7.82 -6.73 -6.23
N VAL A 123 8.03 -6.02 -5.13
CA VAL A 123 9.27 -6.12 -4.35
C VAL A 123 9.47 -7.55 -3.84
N TYR A 124 8.42 -8.20 -3.31
CA TYR A 124 8.46 -9.59 -2.88
C TYR A 124 8.91 -10.55 -3.99
N LYS A 125 8.44 -10.34 -5.23
CA LYS A 125 8.76 -11.19 -6.39
C LYS A 125 10.17 -10.92 -6.93
N ASN A 126 10.66 -9.69 -6.85
CA ASN A 126 11.85 -9.24 -7.57
C ASN A 126 13.09 -9.01 -6.67
N THR A 127 12.94 -9.08 -5.34
CA THR A 127 14.01 -8.77 -4.39
C THR A 127 14.07 -9.81 -3.28
N SER A 128 15.27 -10.18 -2.85
CA SER A 128 15.44 -11.03 -1.68
C SER A 128 15.01 -10.31 -0.41
N ASN A 129 14.30 -11.00 0.49
CA ASN A 129 13.89 -10.44 1.78
C ASN A 129 15.05 -9.87 2.61
N ARG A 130 16.29 -10.35 2.39
CA ARG A 130 17.50 -9.83 3.04
C ARG A 130 17.90 -8.45 2.54
N ARG A 131 17.41 -8.05 1.37
CA ARG A 131 17.69 -6.74 0.74
C ARG A 131 16.53 -5.74 0.92
N ILE A 132 15.61 -6.05 1.83
CA ILE A 132 14.46 -5.22 2.19
C ILE A 132 14.63 -4.75 3.63
N CYS A 133 14.46 -3.46 3.87
CA CYS A 133 14.45 -2.90 5.21
C CYS A 133 13.24 -1.98 5.46
N GLN A 134 13.06 -1.62 6.70
CA GLN A 134 12.05 -0.67 7.16
C GLN A 134 12.74 0.38 8.03
N THR A 135 12.48 1.64 7.79
CA THR A 135 13.08 2.76 8.54
C THR A 135 11.99 3.61 9.17
N GLU A 136 12.15 3.90 10.46
CA GLU A 136 11.33 4.92 11.10
C GLU A 136 11.79 6.29 10.62
N ILE A 137 10.93 6.92 9.81
CA ILE A 137 11.30 8.18 9.15
C ILE A 137 10.90 9.40 9.97
N MET A 138 9.98 9.24 10.90
CA MET A 138 9.48 10.31 11.75
C MET A 138 8.74 9.76 12.97
N ASP A 139 8.81 10.46 14.11
CA ASP A 139 8.10 10.10 15.33
C ASP A 139 6.59 10.37 15.21
N THR A 140 6.22 11.51 14.61
CA THR A 140 4.82 11.87 14.34
C THR A 140 4.70 12.37 12.90
N TYR A 141 3.79 11.77 12.15
CA TYR A 141 3.59 12.07 10.75
C TYR A 141 2.17 12.57 10.50
N GLU A 142 2.07 13.78 9.97
CA GLU A 142 0.80 14.47 9.76
C GLU A 142 0.56 14.72 8.27
N HIS A 143 -0.55 14.22 7.77
CA HIS A 143 -1.08 14.53 6.44
C HIS A 143 -2.59 14.77 6.51
N LYS A 144 -3.18 15.26 5.43
CA LYS A 144 -4.63 15.47 5.37
C LYS A 144 -5.39 14.17 5.65
N HIS A 145 -6.44 14.28 6.45
CA HIS A 145 -7.32 13.15 6.74
C HIS A 145 -8.38 13.02 5.65
N GLN A 146 -8.60 11.80 5.19
CA GLN A 146 -9.74 11.49 4.34
C GLN A 146 -10.90 10.99 5.19
N ASP A 147 -12.10 11.43 4.85
CA ASP A 147 -13.34 10.93 5.46
C ASP A 147 -13.61 9.48 5.05
N LEU A 148 -14.46 8.81 5.83
CA LEU A 148 -14.78 7.39 5.59
C LEU A 148 -15.34 7.19 4.18
N GLY A 149 -16.08 8.18 3.68
CA GLY A 149 -16.89 8.06 2.47
C GLY A 149 -18.06 7.09 2.69
N SER A 150 -19.04 7.13 1.83
CA SER A 150 -20.11 6.15 1.82
C SER A 150 -20.01 5.27 0.56
N LYS A 151 -20.66 4.10 0.61
CA LYS A 151 -20.79 3.21 -0.53
C LYS A 151 -21.44 3.92 -1.72
N ASP A 152 -22.42 4.78 -1.45
CA ASP A 152 -23.18 5.52 -2.47
C ASP A 152 -22.38 6.65 -3.12
N GLU A 153 -21.38 7.20 -2.41
CA GLU A 153 -20.50 8.25 -2.92
C GLU A 153 -19.31 7.72 -3.71
N GLY A 154 -19.04 6.40 -3.66
CA GLY A 154 -17.97 5.72 -4.41
C GLY A 154 -16.56 6.24 -4.12
N GLY A 155 -16.37 6.94 -2.99
CA GLY A 155 -15.14 7.66 -2.65
C GLY A 155 -14.57 7.30 -1.28
N GLY A 156 -13.49 8.03 -0.91
CA GLY A 156 -12.89 7.96 0.40
C GLY A 156 -12.25 6.62 0.74
N VAL A 157 -12.25 6.32 2.02
CA VAL A 157 -11.59 5.14 2.62
C VAL A 157 -12.26 3.82 2.23
N TYR A 158 -13.57 3.84 1.91
CA TYR A 158 -14.31 2.66 1.41
C TYR A 158 -13.72 2.15 0.08
N LYS A 159 -13.58 3.05 -0.90
CA LYS A 159 -12.98 2.72 -2.20
C LYS A 159 -11.54 2.23 -2.05
N MET A 160 -10.76 2.90 -1.19
CA MET A 160 -9.39 2.49 -0.87
C MET A 160 -9.35 1.04 -0.35
N ALA A 161 -10.22 0.67 0.58
CA ALA A 161 -10.30 -0.67 1.12
C ALA A 161 -10.63 -1.71 0.03
N GLY A 162 -11.60 -1.43 -0.83
CA GLY A 162 -11.97 -2.30 -1.96
C GLY A 162 -10.81 -2.50 -2.93
N ASP A 163 -10.12 -1.44 -3.33
CA ASP A 163 -8.97 -1.52 -4.26
C ASP A 163 -7.80 -2.32 -3.67
N ILE A 164 -7.52 -2.14 -2.37
CA ILE A 164 -6.50 -2.91 -1.65
C ILE A 164 -6.88 -4.40 -1.60
N ALA A 165 -8.14 -4.73 -1.22
CA ALA A 165 -8.61 -6.11 -1.15
C ALA A 165 -8.51 -6.81 -2.51
N ARG A 166 -9.00 -6.17 -3.59
CA ARG A 166 -8.91 -6.69 -4.96
C ARG A 166 -7.46 -6.97 -5.37
N THR A 167 -6.54 -6.06 -5.00
CA THR A 167 -5.11 -6.22 -5.30
C THR A 167 -4.53 -7.42 -4.56
N ILE A 168 -4.83 -7.60 -3.27
CA ILE A 168 -4.38 -8.74 -2.47
C ILE A 168 -4.92 -10.06 -3.06
N PHE A 169 -6.21 -10.15 -3.34
CA PHE A 169 -6.82 -11.37 -3.89
C PHE A 169 -6.20 -11.76 -5.23
N ARG A 170 -5.98 -10.78 -6.12
CA ARG A 170 -5.33 -11.01 -7.41
C ARG A 170 -3.90 -11.52 -7.24
N VAL A 171 -3.10 -10.90 -6.38
CA VAL A 171 -1.71 -11.32 -6.15
C VAL A 171 -1.67 -12.72 -5.56
N MET A 172 -2.52 -13.03 -4.57
CA MET A 172 -2.60 -14.37 -4.01
C MET A 172 -3.00 -15.42 -5.06
N ALA A 173 -3.93 -15.10 -5.96
CA ALA A 173 -4.30 -15.98 -7.06
C ALA A 173 -3.14 -16.18 -8.04
N GLN A 174 -2.34 -15.14 -8.33
CA GLN A 174 -1.10 -15.26 -9.13
C GLN A 174 -0.05 -16.16 -8.47
N GLU A 175 -0.02 -16.20 -7.15
CA GLU A 175 0.83 -17.11 -6.34
C GLU A 175 0.21 -18.53 -6.21
N GLY A 176 -0.88 -18.82 -6.92
CA GLY A 176 -1.50 -20.14 -6.97
C GLY A 176 -2.56 -20.39 -5.88
N VAL A 177 -2.96 -19.40 -5.12
CA VAL A 177 -4.04 -19.57 -4.14
C VAL A 177 -5.39 -19.65 -4.82
N VAL A 178 -6.12 -20.72 -4.54
CA VAL A 178 -7.47 -20.95 -5.09
C VAL A 178 -8.52 -20.42 -4.12
N PHE A 179 -9.26 -19.42 -4.54
CA PHE A 179 -10.40 -18.90 -3.79
C PHE A 179 -11.69 -19.62 -4.17
N SER A 180 -12.46 -20.06 -3.18
CA SER A 180 -13.83 -20.55 -3.33
C SER A 180 -14.81 -19.62 -2.62
N GLU A 181 -16.09 -19.74 -2.92
CA GLU A 181 -17.14 -18.98 -2.24
C GLU A 181 -17.13 -19.23 -0.71
N SER A 182 -16.83 -20.46 -0.29
CA SER A 182 -16.70 -20.81 1.12
C SER A 182 -15.52 -20.10 1.78
N HIS A 183 -14.40 -19.95 1.08
CA HIS A 183 -13.26 -19.19 1.60
C HIS A 183 -13.62 -17.73 1.86
N PHE A 184 -14.34 -17.06 0.95
CA PHE A 184 -14.75 -15.68 1.17
C PHE A 184 -15.79 -15.53 2.29
N LYS A 185 -16.74 -16.45 2.42
CA LYS A 185 -17.69 -16.46 3.56
C LYS A 185 -16.96 -16.59 4.90
N THR A 186 -15.98 -17.51 4.96
CA THR A 186 -15.17 -17.72 6.17
C THR A 186 -14.29 -16.50 6.42
N LEU A 187 -13.71 -15.90 5.36
CA LEU A 187 -12.88 -14.69 5.46
C LEU A 187 -13.65 -13.53 6.09
N LEU A 188 -14.90 -13.28 5.66
CA LEU A 188 -15.71 -12.20 6.23
C LEU A 188 -15.96 -12.39 7.74
N ALA A 189 -16.29 -13.62 8.16
CA ALA A 189 -16.50 -13.94 9.56
C ALA A 189 -15.20 -13.78 10.37
N THR A 190 -14.09 -14.25 9.83
CA THR A 190 -12.76 -14.17 10.47
C THR A 190 -12.31 -12.72 10.55
N TYR A 191 -12.45 -11.96 9.47
CA TYR A 191 -12.10 -10.53 9.43
C TYR A 191 -12.90 -9.73 10.48
N TYR A 192 -14.20 -9.95 10.59
CA TYR A 192 -15.02 -9.30 11.61
C TYR A 192 -14.50 -9.57 13.02
N GLN A 193 -14.15 -10.82 13.31
CA GLN A 193 -13.61 -11.20 14.61
C GLN A 193 -12.22 -10.58 14.87
N GLU A 194 -11.30 -10.60 13.90
CA GLU A 194 -9.98 -9.98 14.02
C GLU A 194 -10.10 -8.46 14.25
N SER A 195 -10.97 -7.80 13.48
CA SER A 195 -11.20 -6.35 13.63
C SER A 195 -11.75 -5.99 15.01
N ARG A 196 -12.63 -6.83 15.58
CA ARG A 196 -13.09 -6.63 16.96
C ARG A 196 -11.98 -6.75 17.99
N PHE A 197 -11.06 -7.70 17.81
CA PHE A 197 -9.88 -7.81 18.68
C PHE A 197 -8.99 -6.58 18.58
N GLU A 198 -8.76 -6.07 17.37
CA GLU A 198 -7.97 -4.84 17.19
C GLU A 198 -8.69 -3.63 17.82
N ILE A 199 -10.02 -3.48 17.69
CA ILE A 199 -10.78 -2.43 18.39
C ILE A 199 -10.56 -2.53 19.90
N MET A 200 -10.70 -3.72 20.50
CA MET A 200 -10.50 -3.91 21.96
C MET A 200 -9.08 -3.53 22.39
N LYS A 201 -8.08 -3.95 21.64
CA LYS A 201 -6.68 -3.61 21.84
C LYS A 201 -6.45 -2.11 21.78
N PHE A 202 -6.98 -1.42 20.77
CA PHE A 202 -6.81 0.02 20.61
C PHE A 202 -7.60 0.83 21.64
N VAL A 203 -8.75 0.35 22.13
CA VAL A 203 -9.44 0.92 23.31
C VAL A 203 -8.50 0.90 24.51
N ALA A 204 -7.88 -0.26 24.80
CA ALA A 204 -6.97 -0.40 25.94
C ALA A 204 -5.74 0.49 25.80
N LEU A 205 -5.08 0.48 24.63
CA LEU A 205 -3.91 1.30 24.34
C LEU A 205 -4.21 2.80 24.44
N SER A 206 -5.36 3.24 23.93
CA SER A 206 -5.77 4.65 24.02
C SER A 206 -5.98 5.07 25.47
N LYS A 207 -6.65 4.26 26.27
CA LYS A 207 -6.83 4.53 27.71
C LYS A 207 -5.51 4.60 28.46
N LEU A 208 -4.58 3.66 28.20
CA LEU A 208 -3.26 3.63 28.83
C LEU A 208 -2.41 4.86 28.51
N ASN A 209 -2.58 5.44 27.32
CA ASN A 209 -1.83 6.58 26.84
C ASN A 209 -2.60 7.91 26.93
N GLY A 210 -3.77 7.94 27.55
CA GLY A 210 -4.58 9.16 27.70
C GLY A 210 -5.11 9.71 26.37
N LEU A 211 -5.30 8.88 25.36
CA LEU A 211 -5.73 9.27 24.04
C LEU A 211 -7.26 9.20 23.91
N GLU A 212 -7.82 10.07 23.09
CA GLU A 212 -9.22 10.01 22.70
C GLU A 212 -9.48 8.79 21.81
N TYR A 213 -10.57 8.09 22.07
CA TYR A 213 -10.98 6.96 21.28
C TYR A 213 -12.51 6.85 21.15
N ASN A 214 -13.01 6.87 19.92
CA ASN A 214 -14.43 6.71 19.64
C ASN A 214 -14.70 5.30 19.10
N ARG A 215 -15.09 4.40 20.00
CA ARG A 215 -15.37 3.00 19.67
C ARG A 215 -16.48 2.82 18.63
N GLU A 216 -17.54 3.62 18.69
CA GLU A 216 -18.68 3.54 17.77
C GLU A 216 -18.25 3.85 16.33
N LYS A 217 -17.49 4.93 16.13
CA LYS A 217 -16.94 5.28 14.82
C LYS A 217 -16.00 4.20 14.25
N GLU A 218 -15.28 3.48 15.11
CA GLU A 218 -14.40 2.39 14.68
C GLU A 218 -15.21 1.13 14.30
N ILE A 219 -16.33 0.85 14.97
CA ILE A 219 -17.25 -0.24 14.62
C ILE A 219 -17.89 0.03 13.25
N ILE A 220 -18.44 1.22 13.04
CA ILE A 220 -19.01 1.64 11.75
C ILE A 220 -17.96 1.50 10.62
N ALA A 221 -16.70 1.86 10.88
CA ALA A 221 -15.65 1.70 9.90
C ALA A 221 -15.36 0.23 9.56
N VAL A 222 -15.37 -0.66 10.56
CA VAL A 222 -15.17 -2.11 10.33
C VAL A 222 -16.33 -2.70 9.50
N GLU A 223 -17.56 -2.29 9.74
CA GLU A 223 -18.73 -2.71 8.93
C GLU A 223 -18.56 -2.26 7.48
N ALA A 224 -18.21 -1.00 7.24
CA ALA A 224 -17.94 -0.49 5.90
C ALA A 224 -16.76 -1.23 5.21
N PHE A 225 -15.73 -1.58 5.95
CA PHE A 225 -14.61 -2.37 5.41
C PHE A 225 -15.02 -3.80 5.08
N GLN A 226 -15.89 -4.41 5.88
CA GLN A 226 -16.44 -5.73 5.58
C GLN A 226 -17.23 -5.73 4.29
N ASP A 227 -18.07 -4.73 4.06
CA ASP A 227 -18.80 -4.54 2.81
C ASP A 227 -17.84 -4.36 1.61
N ALA A 228 -16.76 -3.60 1.79
CA ALA A 228 -15.75 -3.42 0.76
C ALA A 228 -15.02 -4.72 0.41
N ILE A 229 -14.73 -5.59 1.40
CA ILE A 229 -14.15 -6.92 1.17
C ILE A 229 -15.13 -7.81 0.41
N GLU A 230 -16.41 -7.80 0.77
CA GLU A 230 -17.45 -8.59 0.09
C GLU A 230 -17.62 -8.15 -1.37
N GLU A 231 -17.63 -6.83 -1.62
CA GLU A 231 -17.67 -6.30 -2.98
C GLU A 231 -16.41 -6.70 -3.77
N ALA A 232 -15.23 -6.57 -3.18
CA ALA A 232 -13.96 -6.98 -3.80
C ALA A 232 -13.94 -8.47 -4.13
N ALA A 233 -14.54 -9.33 -3.30
CA ALA A 233 -14.68 -10.76 -3.56
C ALA A 233 -15.60 -11.04 -4.76
N ARG A 234 -16.73 -10.34 -4.85
CA ARG A 234 -17.64 -10.44 -6.02
C ARG A 234 -16.95 -10.00 -7.32
N ASP A 235 -16.27 -8.87 -7.27
CA ASP A 235 -15.52 -8.37 -8.42
C ASP A 235 -14.42 -9.34 -8.86
N PHE A 236 -13.72 -9.96 -7.90
CA PHE A 236 -12.69 -10.96 -8.18
C PHE A 236 -13.26 -12.17 -8.95
N TYR A 237 -14.45 -12.66 -8.61
CA TYR A 237 -15.09 -13.74 -9.36
C TYR A 237 -15.49 -13.34 -10.78
N GLN A 238 -15.94 -12.11 -10.97
CA GLN A 238 -16.34 -11.61 -12.28
C GLN A 238 -15.14 -11.31 -13.17
N ASN A 239 -14.10 -10.73 -12.60
CA ASN A 239 -12.88 -10.34 -13.29
C ASN A 239 -11.64 -10.52 -12.39
N PRO A 240 -11.07 -11.73 -12.32
CA PRO A 240 -9.90 -12.00 -11.45
C PRO A 240 -8.64 -11.22 -11.87
N MET A 241 -8.57 -10.76 -13.11
CA MET A 241 -7.45 -9.92 -13.56
C MET A 241 -7.57 -8.48 -13.06
N GLY A 242 -8.79 -7.99 -12.78
CA GLY A 242 -9.05 -6.65 -12.28
C GLY A 242 -8.54 -5.55 -13.20
N VAL A 243 -8.19 -4.40 -12.61
CA VAL A 243 -7.57 -3.30 -13.34
C VAL A 243 -6.13 -3.67 -13.68
N PRO A 244 -5.71 -3.56 -14.97
CA PRO A 244 -4.35 -3.88 -15.37
C PRO A 244 -3.31 -3.03 -14.61
N LEU A 245 -2.21 -3.66 -14.23
CA LEU A 245 -1.06 -2.94 -13.68
C LEU A 245 -0.42 -2.09 -14.79
N MET A 246 0.13 -0.95 -14.41
CA MET A 246 0.99 -0.17 -15.29
C MET A 246 2.26 -0.96 -15.55
N SER A 247 2.59 -1.12 -16.84
CA SER A 247 3.76 -1.92 -17.26
C SER A 247 5.07 -1.37 -16.68
N PRO A 248 6.01 -2.25 -16.36
CA PRO A 248 7.36 -1.84 -15.97
C PRO A 248 7.98 -0.93 -17.03
N TRP A 249 8.78 0.05 -16.57
CA TRP A 249 9.40 1.00 -17.48
C TRP A 249 10.34 0.34 -18.50
N VAL A 250 11.00 -0.73 -18.11
CA VAL A 250 11.85 -1.50 -19.03
C VAL A 250 11.04 -2.09 -20.21
N THR A 251 9.81 -2.53 -19.94
CA THR A 251 8.89 -3.02 -20.98
C THR A 251 8.41 -1.86 -21.88
N VAL A 252 8.03 -0.74 -21.30
CA VAL A 252 7.60 0.45 -22.06
C VAL A 252 8.71 0.88 -23.03
N ARG A 253 9.95 0.96 -22.57
CA ARG A 253 11.09 1.35 -23.43
C ARG A 253 11.41 0.35 -24.52
N SER A 254 11.20 -0.94 -24.27
CA SER A 254 11.44 -1.98 -25.31
C SER A 254 10.41 -1.94 -26.43
N VAL A 255 9.16 -1.59 -26.11
CA VAL A 255 8.05 -1.52 -27.08
C VAL A 255 7.98 -0.16 -27.77
N LEU A 256 8.30 0.92 -27.02
CA LEU A 256 8.24 2.30 -27.47
C LEU A 256 9.59 3.00 -27.14
N PRO A 257 10.64 2.76 -27.93
CA PRO A 257 11.98 3.33 -27.66
C PRO A 257 12.00 4.86 -27.65
N ASP A 258 11.11 5.48 -28.43
CA ASP A 258 10.93 6.94 -28.57
C ASP A 258 9.89 7.54 -27.60
N PHE A 259 9.47 6.78 -26.58
CA PHE A 259 8.44 7.21 -25.62
C PHE A 259 8.78 8.56 -24.96
N SER A 260 10.02 8.75 -24.54
CA SER A 260 10.42 9.99 -23.87
C SER A 260 10.28 11.22 -24.75
N GLU A 261 10.62 11.11 -26.04
CA GLU A 261 10.45 12.18 -27.01
C GLU A 261 8.97 12.48 -27.29
N LYS A 262 8.17 11.43 -27.50
CA LYS A 262 6.71 11.55 -27.68
C LYS A 262 6.05 12.19 -26.46
N PHE A 263 6.45 11.79 -25.27
CA PHE A 263 5.93 12.33 -24.02
C PHE A 263 6.29 13.82 -23.86
N ALA A 264 7.57 14.17 -24.07
CA ALA A 264 7.99 15.57 -24.00
C ALA A 264 7.26 16.45 -25.02
N ARG A 265 7.01 15.93 -26.23
CA ARG A 265 6.22 16.62 -27.26
C ARG A 265 4.76 16.82 -26.85
N ALA A 266 4.13 15.80 -26.26
CA ALA A 266 2.75 15.92 -25.76
C ALA A 266 2.65 16.97 -24.66
N VAL A 267 3.55 16.97 -23.68
CA VAL A 267 3.60 17.97 -22.61
C VAL A 267 3.79 19.39 -23.17
N ALA A 268 4.64 19.55 -24.19
CA ALA A 268 4.85 20.86 -24.82
C ALA A 268 3.61 21.37 -25.58
N LEU A 269 2.83 20.48 -26.17
CA LEU A 269 1.56 20.82 -26.81
C LEU A 269 0.49 21.25 -25.81
N ASP A 270 0.31 20.45 -24.73
CA ASP A 270 -0.63 20.77 -23.65
C ASP A 270 -0.31 22.12 -22.98
N ALA A 271 0.97 22.47 -22.84
CA ALA A 271 1.39 23.76 -22.30
C ALA A 271 1.14 24.96 -23.22
N GLN A 272 0.88 24.74 -24.52
CA GLN A 272 0.53 25.80 -25.49
C GLN A 272 -0.99 26.05 -25.56
N GLU A 273 -1.80 25.10 -25.09
CA GLU A 273 -3.24 25.16 -25.06
C GLU A 273 -3.81 25.83 -23.77
N GLN A 274 -2.96 26.05 -22.76
CA GLN A 274 -3.26 26.76 -21.50
C GLN A 274 -2.86 28.24 -21.59
#